data_791610ca1cd06c36145e6f248dda882e
#
_entry.id   791610ca1cd06c36145e6f248dda882e
#
_cell.length_a   1.000
_cell.length_b   1.000
_cell.length_c   1.000
_cell.angle_alpha   90.00
_cell.angle_beta   90.00
_cell.angle_gamma   90.00
#
_symmetry.space_group_name_H-M   'P 1'
#
loop_
_entity.id
_entity.type
_entity.pdbx_description
1 polymer ?
#
loop_
_entity_poly.entity_id
_entity_poly.type
_entity_poly.pdbx_seq_one_letter_code
_entity_poly.pdbx_strand_id
1 'polypeptide(L)'
;IVRTVAEGKRAAELDAELKVLLKHWEETITKVQKAPKLPALVYEETSRTVAMLRDLFNPSYENIYVNDETVFHEIKDYVSLIAPERAEIVKLYKGQLPIFDNFGITKQIKSSFGKTISYKSGAYLIIEHTEALHVVDVNSGNRSKSANGQEANALDVNLGAADELARQLRLRDM
;
A
#
# COMPACT_ATOMS: atom_id res chain seq x y z
N ILE A 1 -3.25 1.84 -26.31
CA ILE A 1 -1.89 2.36 -26.08
C ILE A 1 -1.25 1.44 -25.03
N VAL A 2 -0.10 0.85 -25.34
CA VAL A 2 0.71 0.10 -24.38
C VAL A 2 1.66 1.07 -23.72
N ARG A 3 1.65 1.11 -22.37
CA ARG A 3 2.54 1.99 -21.59
C ARG A 3 3.81 1.24 -21.16
N THR A 4 4.83 1.96 -20.69
CA THR A 4 6.11 1.41 -20.22
C THR A 4 5.95 0.40 -19.07
N VAL A 5 4.91 0.51 -18.25
CA VAL A 5 4.58 -0.47 -17.18
C VAL A 5 4.32 -1.88 -17.73
N ALA A 6 4.04 -2.03 -19.00
CA ALA A 6 3.87 -3.30 -19.69
C ALA A 6 5.20 -3.97 -20.07
N GLU A 7 6.35 -3.30 -19.86
CA GLU A 7 7.66 -3.88 -20.13
C GLU A 7 7.89 -5.13 -19.26
N GLY A 8 8.31 -6.22 -19.87
CA GLY A 8 8.51 -7.50 -19.20
C GLY A 8 7.23 -8.31 -18.89
N LYS A 9 6.03 -7.79 -19.21
CA LYS A 9 4.78 -8.53 -19.05
C LYS A 9 4.60 -9.55 -20.18
N ARG A 10 3.95 -10.67 -19.87
CA ARG A 10 3.67 -11.71 -20.87
C ARG A 10 2.57 -11.23 -21.82
N ALA A 11 2.65 -11.62 -23.09
CA ALA A 11 1.63 -11.28 -24.08
C ALA A 11 0.21 -11.70 -23.67
N ALA A 12 0.06 -12.84 -22.97
CA ALA A 12 -1.23 -13.30 -22.48
C ALA A 12 -1.86 -12.37 -21.42
N GLU A 13 -1.06 -11.70 -20.60
CA GLU A 13 -1.53 -10.72 -19.62
C GLU A 13 -2.06 -9.47 -20.34
N LEU A 14 -1.33 -8.99 -21.34
CA LEU A 14 -1.75 -7.84 -22.15
C LEU A 14 -3.01 -8.14 -22.96
N ASP A 15 -3.15 -9.35 -23.50
CA ASP A 15 -4.35 -9.79 -24.23
C ASP A 15 -5.58 -9.86 -23.29
N ALA A 16 -5.41 -10.33 -22.07
CA ALA A 16 -6.48 -10.34 -21.06
C ALA A 16 -6.94 -8.91 -20.73
N GLU A 17 -6.02 -7.97 -20.49
CA GLU A 17 -6.36 -6.57 -20.26
C GLU A 17 -7.07 -5.93 -21.46
N LEU A 18 -6.59 -6.21 -22.67
CA LEU A 18 -7.23 -5.71 -23.89
C LEU A 18 -8.68 -6.20 -24.02
N LYS A 19 -8.94 -7.47 -23.75
CA LYS A 19 -10.30 -8.05 -23.76
C LYS A 19 -11.23 -7.37 -22.77
N VAL A 20 -10.72 -7.03 -21.57
CA VAL A 20 -11.48 -6.27 -20.57
C VAL A 20 -11.83 -4.89 -21.08
N LEU A 21 -10.87 -4.16 -21.66
CA LEU A 21 -11.11 -2.83 -22.21
C LEU A 21 -12.13 -2.85 -23.37
N LEU A 22 -12.04 -3.84 -24.23
CA LEU A 22 -13.01 -4.02 -25.34
C LEU A 22 -14.42 -4.30 -24.80
N LYS A 23 -14.53 -5.18 -23.79
CA LYS A 23 -15.82 -5.46 -23.14
C LYS A 23 -16.42 -4.20 -22.52
N HIS A 24 -15.66 -3.41 -21.79
CA HIS A 24 -16.12 -2.14 -21.22
C HIS A 24 -16.59 -1.16 -22.30
N TRP A 25 -15.88 -1.11 -23.41
CA TRP A 25 -16.27 -0.29 -24.57
C TRP A 25 -17.63 -0.73 -25.15
N GLU A 26 -17.81 -2.01 -25.40
CA GLU A 26 -19.07 -2.56 -25.93
C GLU A 26 -20.25 -2.31 -24.98
N GLU A 27 -20.04 -2.50 -23.68
CA GLU A 27 -21.05 -2.19 -22.66
C GLU A 27 -21.40 -0.71 -22.62
N THR A 28 -20.39 0.17 -22.76
CA THR A 28 -20.60 1.63 -22.82
C THR A 28 -21.42 2.03 -24.04
N ILE A 29 -21.08 1.53 -25.22
CA ILE A 29 -21.84 1.79 -26.46
C ILE A 29 -23.28 1.28 -26.31
N THR A 30 -23.48 0.11 -25.73
CA THR A 30 -24.81 -0.44 -25.49
C THR A 30 -25.64 0.45 -24.54
N LYS A 31 -25.03 1.00 -23.49
CA LYS A 31 -25.69 1.95 -22.56
C LYS A 31 -26.06 3.26 -23.28
N VAL A 32 -25.16 3.79 -24.12
CA VAL A 32 -25.45 4.98 -24.95
C VAL A 32 -26.69 4.77 -25.81
N GLN A 33 -26.75 3.64 -26.52
CA GLN A 33 -27.87 3.32 -27.42
C GLN A 33 -29.19 3.12 -26.68
N LYS A 34 -29.16 2.62 -25.46
CA LYS A 34 -30.34 2.34 -24.63
C LYS A 34 -30.73 3.50 -23.70
N ALA A 35 -29.96 4.57 -23.65
CA ALA A 35 -30.23 5.69 -22.75
C ALA A 35 -31.56 6.39 -23.10
N PRO A 36 -32.54 6.40 -22.18
CA PRO A 36 -33.88 6.92 -22.47
C PRO A 36 -33.93 8.46 -22.48
N LYS A 37 -32.96 9.12 -21.85
CA LYS A 37 -32.87 10.57 -21.67
C LYS A 37 -31.42 11.03 -21.57
N LEU A 38 -31.14 12.20 -22.13
CA LEU A 38 -29.83 12.84 -22.04
C LEU A 38 -29.87 14.05 -21.08
N PRO A 39 -28.80 14.33 -20.33
CA PRO A 39 -27.54 13.53 -20.23
C PRO A 39 -27.75 12.25 -19.42
N ALA A 40 -27.01 11.18 -19.76
CA ALA A 40 -27.02 9.90 -19.06
C ALA A 40 -25.58 9.46 -18.72
N LEU A 41 -25.36 8.95 -17.51
CA LEU A 41 -24.10 8.33 -17.11
C LEU A 41 -24.00 6.96 -17.78
N VAL A 42 -23.07 6.81 -18.72
CA VAL A 42 -22.88 5.59 -19.49
C VAL A 42 -21.63 4.81 -19.09
N TYR A 43 -20.66 5.50 -18.54
CA TYR A 43 -19.43 4.90 -18.01
C TYR A 43 -18.96 5.69 -16.78
N GLU A 44 -18.55 4.99 -15.78
CA GLU A 44 -17.86 5.52 -14.61
C GLU A 44 -16.52 4.80 -14.49
N GLU A 45 -15.47 5.55 -14.20
CA GLU A 45 -14.13 4.97 -14.03
C GLU A 45 -14.13 3.95 -12.88
N THR A 46 -13.32 2.91 -13.04
CA THR A 46 -13.12 1.88 -12.03
C THR A 46 -12.83 2.52 -10.66
N SER A 47 -13.39 1.96 -9.62
CA SER A 47 -13.21 2.49 -8.27
C SER A 47 -11.72 2.69 -7.95
N ARG A 48 -11.40 3.73 -7.20
CA ARG A 48 -10.01 4.05 -6.80
C ARG A 48 -9.30 2.87 -6.16
N THR A 49 -10.06 2.03 -5.45
CA THR A 49 -9.56 0.82 -4.79
C THR A 49 -9.07 -0.22 -5.81
N VAL A 50 -9.86 -0.47 -6.86
CA VAL A 50 -9.47 -1.39 -7.94
C VAL A 50 -8.30 -0.82 -8.75
N ALA A 51 -8.27 0.48 -9.01
CA ALA A 51 -7.15 1.13 -9.68
C ALA A 51 -5.85 0.98 -8.87
N MET A 52 -5.90 1.19 -7.55
CA MET A 52 -4.76 0.99 -6.66
C MET A 52 -4.32 -0.47 -6.63
N LEU A 53 -5.27 -1.41 -6.56
CA LEU A 53 -4.96 -2.83 -6.57
C LEU A 53 -4.28 -3.25 -7.88
N ARG A 54 -4.77 -2.76 -9.02
CA ARG A 54 -4.14 -2.99 -10.33
C ARG A 54 -2.66 -2.61 -10.35
N ASP A 55 -2.32 -1.50 -9.71
CA ASP A 55 -0.96 -0.97 -9.71
C ASP A 55 -0.05 -1.68 -8.69
N LEU A 56 -0.61 -2.20 -7.59
CA LEU A 56 0.14 -2.80 -6.49
C LEU A 56 0.11 -4.32 -6.46
N PHE A 57 -0.89 -4.96 -7.08
CA PHE A 57 -1.08 -6.40 -6.99
C PHE A 57 0.09 -7.18 -7.61
N ASN A 58 0.61 -8.12 -6.84
CA ASN A 58 1.72 -8.98 -7.25
C ASN A 58 1.62 -10.36 -6.55
N PRO A 59 2.40 -11.36 -6.96
CA PRO A 59 2.34 -12.71 -6.40
C PRO A 59 2.63 -12.84 -4.89
N SER A 60 3.20 -11.84 -4.25
CA SER A 60 3.50 -11.87 -2.81
C SER A 60 2.28 -11.60 -1.90
N TYR A 61 1.16 -11.17 -2.48
CA TYR A 61 -0.08 -10.98 -1.70
C TYR A 61 -0.64 -12.33 -1.26
N GLU A 62 -0.78 -12.53 0.04
CA GLU A 62 -1.37 -13.75 0.62
C GLU A 62 -2.86 -13.57 0.94
N ASN A 63 -3.25 -12.39 1.39
CA ASN A 63 -4.62 -12.07 1.75
C ASN A 63 -4.94 -10.60 1.47
N ILE A 64 -6.18 -10.33 1.05
CA ILE A 64 -6.76 -9.00 0.89
C ILE A 64 -8.03 -8.96 1.72
N TYR A 65 -8.01 -8.23 2.82
CA TYR A 65 -9.17 -8.08 3.70
C TYR A 65 -9.92 -6.81 3.40
N VAL A 66 -11.24 -6.91 3.24
CA VAL A 66 -12.14 -5.80 2.93
C VAL A 66 -13.30 -5.82 3.90
N ASN A 67 -13.66 -4.69 4.47
CA ASN A 67 -14.77 -4.55 5.43
C ASN A 67 -16.05 -3.92 4.87
N ASP A 68 -16.06 -3.61 3.56
CA ASP A 68 -17.23 -3.14 2.82
C ASP A 68 -17.63 -4.20 1.78
N GLU A 69 -18.91 -4.57 1.75
CA GLU A 69 -19.39 -5.63 0.85
C GLU A 69 -19.32 -5.23 -0.63
N THR A 70 -19.59 -3.98 -0.96
CA THR A 70 -19.54 -3.49 -2.34
C THR A 70 -18.12 -3.54 -2.86
N VAL A 71 -17.18 -2.98 -2.09
CA VAL A 71 -15.75 -2.98 -2.43
C VAL A 71 -15.18 -4.41 -2.45
N PHE A 72 -15.66 -5.29 -1.57
CA PHE A 72 -15.27 -6.72 -1.60
C PHE A 72 -15.63 -7.38 -2.92
N HIS A 73 -16.86 -7.18 -3.41
CA HIS A 73 -17.29 -7.75 -4.69
C HIS A 73 -16.50 -7.16 -5.86
N GLU A 74 -16.31 -5.84 -5.90
CA GLU A 74 -15.48 -5.18 -6.93
C GLU A 74 -14.05 -5.75 -6.99
N ILE A 75 -13.40 -5.89 -5.84
CA ILE A 75 -12.04 -6.43 -5.75
C ILE A 75 -12.02 -7.90 -6.13
N LYS A 76 -12.98 -8.68 -5.66
CA LYS A 76 -13.07 -10.12 -5.96
C LYS A 76 -13.28 -10.38 -7.45
N ASP A 77 -14.16 -9.63 -8.09
CA ASP A 77 -14.42 -9.70 -9.52
C ASP A 77 -13.16 -9.34 -10.32
N TYR A 78 -12.48 -8.25 -9.91
CA TYR A 78 -11.23 -7.85 -10.54
C TYR A 78 -10.13 -8.92 -10.41
N VAL A 79 -9.89 -9.44 -9.19
CA VAL A 79 -8.87 -10.48 -8.96
C VAL A 79 -9.23 -11.77 -9.71
N SER A 80 -10.52 -12.16 -9.74
CA SER A 80 -10.99 -13.32 -10.50
C SER A 80 -10.74 -13.20 -12.00
N LEU A 81 -10.70 -11.96 -12.50
CA LEU A 81 -10.44 -11.67 -13.91
C LEU A 81 -8.96 -11.77 -14.27
N ILE A 82 -8.07 -11.22 -13.42
CA ILE A 82 -6.62 -11.15 -13.70
C ILE A 82 -5.85 -12.37 -13.18
N ALA A 83 -6.33 -13.01 -12.12
CA ALA A 83 -5.70 -14.17 -11.47
C ALA A 83 -6.78 -15.08 -10.86
N PRO A 84 -7.53 -15.82 -11.68
CA PRO A 84 -8.67 -16.64 -11.23
C PRO A 84 -8.31 -17.64 -10.12
N GLU A 85 -7.12 -18.22 -10.19
CA GLU A 85 -6.58 -19.16 -9.21
C GLU A 85 -6.31 -18.53 -7.83
N ARG A 86 -6.34 -17.21 -7.75
CA ARG A 86 -6.05 -16.44 -6.53
C ARG A 86 -7.27 -15.70 -5.97
N ALA A 87 -8.45 -15.87 -6.55
CA ALA A 87 -9.66 -15.16 -6.09
C ALA A 87 -9.99 -15.40 -4.61
N GLU A 88 -9.57 -16.54 -4.05
CA GLU A 88 -9.79 -16.91 -2.64
C GLU A 88 -8.95 -16.08 -1.63
N ILE A 89 -7.93 -15.34 -2.08
CA ILE A 89 -7.19 -14.45 -1.17
C ILE A 89 -8.00 -13.23 -0.74
N VAL A 90 -9.05 -12.88 -1.50
CA VAL A 90 -9.96 -11.76 -1.17
C VAL A 90 -10.96 -12.24 -0.13
N LYS A 91 -10.95 -11.59 1.04
CA LYS A 91 -11.75 -11.99 2.21
C LYS A 91 -12.57 -10.83 2.74
N LEU A 92 -13.85 -11.08 2.94
CA LEU A 92 -14.72 -10.11 3.62
C LEU A 92 -14.45 -10.16 5.13
N TYR A 93 -14.05 -9.01 5.69
CA TYR A 93 -13.82 -8.87 7.11
C TYR A 93 -15.13 -8.51 7.84
N LYS A 94 -15.55 -9.37 8.77
CA LYS A 94 -16.75 -9.19 9.61
C LYS A 94 -16.44 -9.19 11.11
N GLY A 95 -15.19 -8.85 11.49
CA GLY A 95 -14.78 -8.77 12.89
C GLY A 95 -15.44 -7.61 13.64
N GLN A 96 -15.50 -7.71 14.98
CA GLN A 96 -16.07 -6.67 15.85
C GLN A 96 -15.13 -5.45 15.98
N LEU A 97 -13.82 -5.66 15.91
CA LEU A 97 -12.85 -4.58 15.98
C LEU A 97 -12.72 -3.90 14.61
N PRO A 98 -12.41 -2.59 14.54
CA PRO A 98 -12.02 -1.95 13.29
C PRO A 98 -10.90 -2.73 12.59
N ILE A 99 -10.98 -2.87 11.28
CA ILE A 99 -10.05 -3.72 10.50
C ILE A 99 -8.58 -3.37 10.77
N PHE A 100 -8.22 -2.09 10.82
CA PHE A 100 -6.84 -1.65 11.08
C PHE A 100 -6.38 -1.98 12.51
N ASP A 101 -7.28 -1.94 13.49
CA ASP A 101 -6.96 -2.30 14.87
C ASP A 101 -6.75 -3.81 15.00
N ASN A 102 -7.59 -4.61 14.33
CA ASN A 102 -7.47 -6.07 14.33
C ASN A 102 -6.11 -6.55 13.79
N PHE A 103 -5.60 -5.88 12.76
CA PHE A 103 -4.28 -6.20 12.16
C PHE A 103 -3.13 -5.35 12.74
N GLY A 104 -3.37 -4.57 13.79
CA GLY A 104 -2.35 -3.74 14.43
C GLY A 104 -1.83 -2.57 13.58
N ILE A 105 -2.49 -2.27 12.46
CA ILE A 105 -2.08 -1.22 11.50
C ILE A 105 -2.19 0.16 12.15
N THR A 106 -3.24 0.45 12.89
CA THR A 106 -3.41 1.72 13.61
C THR A 106 -2.21 2.00 14.54
N LYS A 107 -1.74 0.97 15.26
CA LYS A 107 -0.56 1.09 16.13
C LYS A 107 0.71 1.36 15.31
N GLN A 108 0.89 0.65 14.20
CA GLN A 108 2.04 0.86 13.29
C GLN A 108 2.04 2.27 12.71
N ILE A 109 0.89 2.77 12.23
CA ILE A 109 0.77 4.13 11.71
C ILE A 109 1.16 5.15 12.80
N LYS A 110 0.57 5.05 13.98
CA LYS A 110 0.87 5.97 15.10
C LYS A 110 2.35 5.95 15.48
N SER A 111 2.98 4.78 15.56
CA SER A 111 4.41 4.66 15.87
C SER A 111 5.31 5.17 14.75
N SER A 112 4.92 4.96 13.49
CA SER A 112 5.72 5.34 12.33
C SER A 112 5.72 6.84 12.05
N PHE A 113 4.64 7.56 12.39
CA PHE A 113 4.50 9.00 12.20
C PHE A 113 4.65 9.81 13.48
N GLY A 114 5.01 9.17 14.59
CA GLY A 114 5.30 9.87 15.85
C GLY A 114 6.57 10.72 15.77
N LYS A 115 6.70 11.66 16.68
CA LYS A 115 7.94 12.48 16.84
C LYS A 115 9.12 11.61 17.24
N THR A 116 8.90 10.65 18.16
CA THR A 116 9.92 9.74 18.67
C THR A 116 9.73 8.36 18.02
N ILE A 117 10.78 7.83 17.42
CA ILE A 117 10.79 6.55 16.72
C ILE A 117 11.83 5.66 17.37
N SER A 118 11.38 4.61 18.06
CA SER A 118 12.28 3.60 18.62
C SER A 118 12.70 2.63 17.52
N TYR A 119 13.99 2.34 17.48
CA TYR A 119 14.55 1.32 16.63
C TYR A 119 15.36 0.31 17.46
N LYS A 120 16.41 -0.22 16.99
CA LYS A 120 17.17 -1.32 17.57
C LYS A 120 17.53 -1.12 19.07
N SER A 121 17.15 -2.08 19.94
CA SER A 121 17.62 -2.23 21.33
C SER A 121 17.48 -1.00 22.23
N GLY A 122 16.40 -0.24 22.11
CA GLY A 122 16.10 0.90 22.98
C GLY A 122 16.70 2.23 22.51
N ALA A 123 17.46 2.25 21.42
CA ALA A 123 17.83 3.49 20.76
C ALA A 123 16.62 4.10 20.03
N TYR A 124 16.61 5.41 19.87
CA TYR A 124 15.49 6.11 19.24
C TYR A 124 15.94 7.36 18.49
N LEU A 125 15.17 7.72 17.46
CA LEU A 125 15.27 8.98 16.74
C LEU A 125 14.21 9.94 17.25
N ILE A 126 14.51 11.25 17.23
CA ILE A 126 13.52 12.32 17.35
C ILE A 126 13.53 13.06 16.00
N ILE A 127 12.39 13.06 15.31
CA ILE A 127 12.22 13.74 14.03
C ILE A 127 11.30 14.93 14.21
N GLU A 128 11.79 16.11 13.88
CA GLU A 128 11.06 17.37 13.94
C GLU A 128 11.07 18.07 12.57
N HIS A 129 9.92 18.63 12.22
CA HIS A 129 9.77 19.47 11.05
C HIS A 129 9.84 20.92 11.48
N THR A 130 10.73 21.67 10.87
CA THR A 130 10.80 23.12 11.00
C THR A 130 10.28 23.77 9.71
N GLU A 131 10.24 25.10 9.64
CA GLU A 131 9.77 25.81 8.45
C GLU A 131 10.54 25.44 7.17
N ALA A 132 11.85 25.21 7.26
CA ALA A 132 12.72 24.98 6.10
C ALA A 132 13.55 23.70 6.17
N LEU A 133 13.51 22.96 7.28
CA LEU A 133 14.39 21.83 7.54
C LEU A 133 13.65 20.69 8.23
N HIS A 134 14.15 19.47 8.03
CA HIS A 134 13.86 18.34 8.90
C HIS A 134 15.08 18.12 9.80
N VAL A 135 14.84 18.06 11.11
CA VAL A 135 15.89 17.83 12.10
C VAL A 135 15.72 16.43 12.66
N VAL A 136 16.80 15.66 12.70
CA VAL A 136 16.82 14.31 13.28
C VAL A 136 17.88 14.27 14.38
N ASP A 137 17.45 13.99 15.61
CA ASP A 137 18.32 13.71 16.74
C ASP A 137 18.40 12.20 16.99
N VAL A 138 19.61 11.72 17.28
CA VAL A 138 19.89 10.28 17.48
C VAL A 138 20.23 10.03 18.94
N ASN A 139 19.45 9.16 19.58
CA ASN A 139 19.62 8.81 21.00
C ASN A 139 19.94 7.33 21.16
N SER A 140 21.02 6.99 21.87
CA SER A 140 21.43 5.62 22.17
C SER A 140 20.57 4.95 23.25
N GLY A 141 19.74 5.71 23.97
CA GLY A 141 18.93 5.20 25.08
C GLY A 141 19.82 4.65 26.21
N ASN A 142 19.38 3.57 26.85
CA ASN A 142 20.09 2.96 28.00
C ASN A 142 21.30 2.10 27.60
N ARG A 143 21.76 2.14 26.35
CA ARG A 143 22.89 1.33 25.84
C ARG A 143 24.27 1.79 26.31
N SER A 144 24.38 2.87 27.06
CA SER A 144 25.65 3.43 27.52
C SER A 144 26.52 2.48 28.38
N LYS A 145 26.00 1.27 28.71
CA LYS A 145 26.66 0.28 29.58
C LYS A 145 27.04 -1.03 28.86
N SER A 146 27.22 -1.04 27.52
CA SER A 146 27.60 -2.29 26.84
C SER A 146 29.06 -2.67 27.10
N ALA A 147 29.29 -3.98 27.26
CA ALA A 147 30.61 -4.55 27.53
C ALA A 147 31.65 -4.41 26.41
N ASN A 148 31.21 -4.00 25.22
CA ASN A 148 32.04 -3.97 24.00
C ASN A 148 32.75 -2.62 23.72
N GLY A 149 32.75 -1.70 24.68
CA GLY A 149 33.34 -0.38 24.51
C GLY A 149 32.38 0.66 23.92
N GLN A 150 32.63 1.92 24.25
CA GLN A 150 31.76 3.05 23.91
C GLN A 150 31.70 3.30 22.40
N GLU A 151 32.82 3.14 21.70
CA GLU A 151 32.93 3.39 20.26
C GLU A 151 32.18 2.36 19.41
N ALA A 152 32.33 1.06 19.75
CA ALA A 152 31.61 -0.01 19.07
C ALA A 152 30.08 0.13 19.25
N ASN A 153 29.64 0.55 20.44
CA ASN A 153 28.24 0.82 20.70
C ASN A 153 27.73 2.03 19.89
N ALA A 154 28.51 3.10 19.81
CA ALA A 154 28.15 4.28 19.01
C ALA A 154 28.02 3.94 17.53
N LEU A 155 28.93 3.12 16.98
CA LEU A 155 28.86 2.66 15.60
C LEU A 155 27.58 1.83 15.32
N ASP A 156 27.26 0.86 16.17
CA ASP A 156 26.06 0.03 16.03
C ASP A 156 24.76 0.85 16.10
N VAL A 157 24.72 1.84 17.01
CA VAL A 157 23.59 2.78 17.14
C VAL A 157 23.45 3.62 15.87
N ASN A 158 24.56 4.15 15.35
CA ASN A 158 24.55 5.00 14.16
C ASN A 158 24.17 4.24 12.89
N LEU A 159 24.62 3.00 12.72
CA LEU A 159 24.20 2.14 11.60
C LEU A 159 22.70 1.85 11.67
N GLY A 160 22.20 1.47 12.84
CA GLY A 160 20.77 1.27 13.03
C GLY A 160 19.93 2.56 12.82
N ALA A 161 20.48 3.72 13.21
CA ALA A 161 19.86 5.00 12.95
C ALA A 161 19.80 5.32 11.45
N ALA A 162 20.85 5.02 10.70
CA ALA A 162 20.86 5.24 9.25
C ALA A 162 19.81 4.39 8.53
N ASP A 163 19.68 3.11 8.88
CA ASP A 163 18.65 2.22 8.32
C ASP A 163 17.24 2.72 8.62
N GLU A 164 16.97 3.09 9.88
CA GLU A 164 15.66 3.60 10.27
C GLU A 164 15.38 4.96 9.63
N LEU A 165 16.38 5.85 9.53
CA LEU A 165 16.23 7.13 8.85
C LEU A 165 15.88 6.95 7.38
N ALA A 166 16.55 6.04 6.66
CA ALA A 166 16.21 5.72 5.27
C ALA A 166 14.78 5.20 5.12
N ARG A 167 14.29 4.42 6.10
CA ARG A 167 12.89 3.98 6.15
C ARG A 167 11.95 5.15 6.39
N GLN A 168 12.27 6.06 7.31
CA GLN A 168 11.44 7.22 7.66
C GLN A 168 11.35 8.23 6.53
N LEU A 169 12.44 8.48 5.80
CA LEU A 169 12.44 9.35 4.61
C LEU A 169 11.41 8.87 3.57
N ARG A 170 11.39 7.57 3.28
CA ARG A 170 10.43 6.98 2.33
C ARG A 170 9.00 6.99 2.87
N LEU A 171 8.82 6.65 4.16
CA LEU A 171 7.50 6.52 4.78
C LEU A 171 6.79 7.87 4.91
N ARG A 172 7.53 8.95 5.18
CA ARG A 172 7.01 10.32 5.41
C ARG A 172 7.08 11.21 4.18
N ASP A 173 7.64 10.71 3.09
CA ASP A 173 7.88 11.48 1.86
C ASP A 173 8.69 12.77 2.13
N MET A 174 9.84 12.61 2.80
CA MET A 174 10.73 13.69 3.24
C MET A 174 11.90 13.86 2.28
#